data_b73e5b2a2978d41c4166071594f320e5
#
_entry.id   b73e5b2a2978d41c4166071594f320e5
#
_cell.length_a   1.000
_cell.length_b   1.000
_cell.length_c   1.000
_cell.angle_alpha   90.00
_cell.angle_beta   90.00
_cell.angle_gamma   90.00
#
_symmetry.space_group_name_H-M   'P 1'
#
loop_
_entity.id
_entity.type
_entity.pdbx_description
1 polymer ?
#
loop_
_entity_poly.entity_id
_entity_poly.type
_entity_poly.pdbx_seq_one_letter_code
_entity_poly.pdbx_strand_id
1 'polypeptide(L)'
;MKNLKYFILLFLVGIIALSCKQQQARMPVSRSSGEFLNASVERNKKLNKIEEDEIQLIIKSNPNVTYISSKKGYWYYYENKNDTDSILPKKGDVAFFDYEIKNLKGKIIYSKEELKPQTYLVDKQNIMMGLRDGIKLMKKNEKVTFLFPSNMAFGYHGDNDRISENEPLICTVTLNDFKLDTTPKKQNSTPKQITTDK
;
A
#
# COMPACT_ATOMS: atom_id res chain seq x y z
N MET A 1 64.22 23.35 -45.23
CA MET A 1 62.89 22.69 -45.28
C MET A 1 62.69 21.59 -44.20
N LYS A 2 63.74 20.93 -43.71
CA LYS A 2 63.62 19.92 -42.63
C LYS A 2 63.13 20.50 -41.30
N ASN A 3 63.64 21.67 -40.90
CA ASN A 3 63.32 22.29 -39.59
C ASN A 3 61.87 22.80 -39.54
N LEU A 4 61.25 23.15 -40.65
CA LEU A 4 59.86 23.60 -40.70
C LEU A 4 58.89 22.48 -40.37
N LYS A 5 59.20 21.23 -40.79
CA LYS A 5 58.36 20.03 -40.49
C LYS A 5 58.39 19.72 -38.97
N TYR A 6 59.51 19.87 -38.29
CA TYR A 6 59.61 19.65 -36.85
C TYR A 6 58.86 20.75 -36.07
N PHE A 7 58.87 21.98 -36.54
CA PHE A 7 58.11 23.07 -35.91
C PHE A 7 56.59 22.84 -36.02
N ILE A 8 56.11 22.39 -37.15
CA ILE A 8 54.69 22.04 -37.36
C ILE A 8 54.30 20.84 -36.53
N LEU A 9 55.17 19.83 -36.41
CA LEU A 9 54.89 18.64 -35.57
C LEU A 9 54.82 19.01 -34.07
N LEU A 10 55.73 19.89 -33.60
CA LEU A 10 55.75 20.35 -32.22
C LEU A 10 54.54 21.23 -31.86
N PHE A 11 54.07 22.03 -32.82
CA PHE A 11 52.86 22.84 -32.67
C PHE A 11 51.59 21.96 -32.62
N LEU A 12 51.53 20.90 -33.42
CA LEU A 12 50.41 19.96 -33.43
C LEU A 12 50.30 19.15 -32.11
N VAL A 13 51.45 18.74 -31.55
CA VAL A 13 51.51 18.07 -30.24
C VAL A 13 51.05 18.99 -29.09
N GLY A 14 51.39 20.29 -29.17
CA GLY A 14 50.98 21.32 -28.20
C GLY A 14 49.45 21.51 -28.17
N ILE A 15 48.76 21.41 -29.28
CA ILE A 15 47.30 21.57 -29.36
C ILE A 15 46.56 20.36 -28.73
N ILE A 16 47.09 19.16 -28.82
CA ILE A 16 46.50 17.94 -28.23
C ILE A 16 46.58 17.96 -26.70
N ALA A 17 47.61 18.58 -26.11
CA ALA A 17 47.83 18.68 -24.67
C ALA A 17 46.85 19.64 -23.97
N LEU A 18 46.17 20.53 -24.69
CA LEU A 18 45.21 21.53 -24.15
C LEU A 18 43.77 21.04 -24.14
N SER A 19 43.46 19.85 -24.65
CA SER A 19 42.09 19.34 -24.83
C SER A 19 41.53 18.55 -23.67
N CYS A 20 42.20 18.44 -22.52
CA CYS A 20 41.62 17.80 -21.34
C CYS A 20 40.86 18.79 -20.47
N LYS A 21 39.66 19.22 -20.87
CA LYS A 21 38.67 19.70 -19.91
C LYS A 21 38.12 18.51 -19.14
N GLN A 22 38.55 18.34 -17.89
CA GLN A 22 37.87 17.42 -16.97
C GLN A 22 36.40 17.83 -16.87
N GLN A 23 35.51 16.93 -17.28
CA GLN A 23 34.08 17.09 -17.01
C GLN A 23 33.90 17.06 -15.49
N GLN A 24 33.55 18.19 -14.92
CA GLN A 24 33.09 18.24 -13.53
C GLN A 24 31.85 17.35 -13.42
N ALA A 25 31.94 16.29 -12.59
CA ALA A 25 30.80 15.50 -12.25
C ALA A 25 29.70 16.43 -11.72
N ARG A 26 28.51 16.34 -12.35
CA ARG A 26 27.35 17.10 -11.87
C ARG A 26 27.08 16.66 -10.43
N MET A 27 27.11 17.62 -9.51
CA MET A 27 26.66 17.33 -8.14
C MET A 27 25.23 16.79 -8.17
N PRO A 28 24.92 15.71 -7.43
CA PRO A 28 23.55 15.22 -7.35
C PRO A 28 22.63 16.33 -6.84
N VAL A 29 21.52 16.56 -7.55
CA VAL A 29 20.52 17.60 -7.25
C VAL A 29 19.68 17.15 -6.03
N SER A 30 20.34 16.88 -4.90
CA SER A 30 19.68 16.34 -3.70
C SER A 30 19.07 17.41 -2.78
N ARG A 31 19.26 18.71 -3.07
CA ARG A 31 18.69 19.77 -2.23
C ARG A 31 17.21 20.06 -2.51
N SER A 32 16.71 19.81 -3.71
CA SER A 32 15.28 20.03 -4.04
C SER A 32 14.35 18.86 -3.64
N SER A 33 14.89 17.65 -3.43
CA SER A 33 14.08 16.49 -3.05
C SER A 33 13.52 16.58 -1.64
N GLY A 34 14.25 17.20 -0.70
CA GLY A 34 13.81 17.34 0.69
C GLY A 34 12.59 18.25 0.86
N GLU A 35 12.58 19.42 0.21
CA GLU A 35 11.44 20.35 0.26
C GLU A 35 10.22 19.78 -0.45
N PHE A 36 10.40 19.12 -1.60
CA PHE A 36 9.33 18.47 -2.33
C PHE A 36 8.70 17.33 -1.52
N LEU A 37 9.53 16.49 -0.88
CA LEU A 37 9.06 15.42 -0.02
C LEU A 37 8.28 15.97 1.19
N ASN A 38 8.79 17.01 1.85
CA ASN A 38 8.10 17.64 2.97
C ASN A 38 6.75 18.25 2.57
N ALA A 39 6.70 18.95 1.43
CA ALA A 39 5.44 19.49 0.90
C ALA A 39 4.43 18.38 0.57
N SER A 40 4.89 17.24 0.04
CA SER A 40 4.04 16.08 -0.24
C SER A 40 3.53 15.42 1.04
N VAL A 41 4.36 15.27 2.04
CA VAL A 41 3.99 14.73 3.36
C VAL A 41 2.93 15.61 4.03
N GLU A 42 3.13 16.94 4.03
CA GLU A 42 2.18 17.86 4.63
C GLU A 42 0.83 17.90 3.89
N ARG A 43 0.85 17.81 2.56
CA ARG A 43 -0.38 17.68 1.77
C ARG A 43 -1.14 16.40 2.12
N ASN A 44 -0.44 15.27 2.20
CA ASN A 44 -1.06 13.98 2.54
C ASN A 44 -1.61 13.96 3.96
N LYS A 45 -0.93 14.58 4.93
CA LYS A 45 -1.43 14.72 6.30
C LYS A 45 -2.73 15.54 6.33
N LYS A 46 -2.79 16.65 5.59
CA LYS A 46 -4.01 17.48 5.51
C LYS A 46 -5.16 16.70 4.88
N LEU A 47 -4.91 15.98 3.80
CA LEU A 47 -5.90 15.15 3.12
C LEU A 47 -6.44 14.08 4.08
N ASN A 48 -5.55 13.28 4.68
CA ASN A 48 -5.95 12.24 5.63
C ASN A 48 -6.80 12.82 6.77
N LYS A 49 -6.43 13.99 7.29
CA LYS A 49 -7.20 14.64 8.34
C LYS A 49 -8.61 15.02 7.90
N ILE A 50 -8.78 15.55 6.69
CA ILE A 50 -10.10 15.90 6.13
C ILE A 50 -10.96 14.63 6.01
N GLU A 51 -10.42 13.56 5.45
CA GLU A 51 -11.13 12.29 5.29
C GLU A 51 -11.49 11.65 6.64
N GLU A 52 -10.57 11.71 7.62
CA GLU A 52 -10.85 11.27 8.99
C GLU A 52 -11.97 12.08 9.63
N ASP A 53 -11.97 13.41 9.48
CA ASP A 53 -13.00 14.27 10.00
C ASP A 53 -14.39 13.96 9.37
N GLU A 54 -14.45 13.69 8.06
CA GLU A 54 -15.66 13.24 7.36
C GLU A 54 -16.16 11.89 7.89
N ILE A 55 -15.26 10.91 8.08
CA ILE A 55 -15.61 9.62 8.67
C ILE A 55 -16.11 9.80 10.10
N GLN A 56 -15.50 10.67 10.90
CA GLN A 56 -15.96 10.96 12.25
C GLN A 56 -17.36 11.58 12.29
N LEU A 57 -17.74 12.37 11.29
CA LEU A 57 -19.10 12.88 11.18
C LEU A 57 -20.10 11.74 10.94
N ILE A 58 -19.77 10.76 10.11
CA ILE A 58 -20.60 9.57 9.88
C ILE A 58 -20.74 8.77 11.18
N ILE A 59 -19.65 8.53 11.89
CA ILE A 59 -19.65 7.81 13.17
C ILE A 59 -20.57 8.51 14.18
N LYS A 60 -20.45 9.82 14.32
CA LYS A 60 -21.27 10.63 15.23
C LYS A 60 -22.75 10.67 14.84
N SER A 61 -23.07 10.62 13.55
CA SER A 61 -24.45 10.59 13.05
C SER A 61 -25.16 9.25 13.28
N ASN A 62 -24.42 8.20 13.62
CA ASN A 62 -24.94 6.86 13.87
C ASN A 62 -24.65 6.37 15.31
N PRO A 63 -25.23 7.01 16.35
CA PRO A 63 -24.90 6.72 17.75
C PRO A 63 -25.29 5.30 18.21
N ASN A 64 -26.18 4.65 17.48
CA ASN A 64 -26.63 3.27 17.78
C ASN A 64 -25.65 2.20 17.27
N VAL A 65 -24.62 2.59 16.51
CA VAL A 65 -23.60 1.67 15.96
C VAL A 65 -22.31 1.80 16.75
N THR A 66 -21.79 0.68 17.25
CA THR A 66 -20.52 0.66 17.98
C THR A 66 -19.36 0.53 16.99
N TYR A 67 -18.77 1.65 16.60
CA TYR A 67 -17.59 1.67 15.76
C TYR A 67 -16.32 1.35 16.55
N ILE A 68 -15.45 0.54 15.95
CA ILE A 68 -14.14 0.16 16.49
C ILE A 68 -13.07 0.85 15.66
N SER A 69 -12.17 1.58 16.32
CA SER A 69 -11.01 2.19 15.66
C SER A 69 -9.90 1.18 15.50
N SER A 70 -9.43 0.98 14.27
CA SER A 70 -8.25 0.17 13.98
C SER A 70 -6.97 0.96 14.26
N LYS A 71 -5.92 0.27 14.76
CA LYS A 71 -4.57 0.86 14.91
C LYS A 71 -3.94 1.28 13.57
N LYS A 72 -4.56 0.93 12.44
CA LYS A 72 -4.09 1.24 11.08
C LYS A 72 -4.81 2.43 10.43
N GLY A 73 -5.64 3.16 11.21
CA GLY A 73 -6.26 4.40 10.75
C GLY A 73 -7.51 4.17 9.89
N TYR A 74 -8.32 3.18 10.23
CA TYR A 74 -9.67 3.00 9.68
C TYR A 74 -10.62 2.58 10.80
N TRP A 75 -11.95 2.62 10.52
CA TRP A 75 -12.98 2.25 11.48
C TRP A 75 -13.84 1.14 10.91
N TYR A 76 -14.44 0.35 11.80
CA TYR A 76 -15.32 -0.74 11.38
C TYR A 76 -16.33 -1.08 12.46
N TYR A 77 -17.39 -1.75 12.06
CA TYR A 77 -18.35 -2.33 12.98
C TYR A 77 -18.88 -3.65 12.43
N TYR A 78 -19.30 -4.53 13.33
CA TYR A 78 -19.88 -5.80 12.97
C TYR A 78 -21.39 -5.63 12.74
N GLU A 79 -21.87 -5.97 11.54
CA GLU A 79 -23.31 -6.14 11.28
C GLU A 79 -23.78 -7.51 11.74
N ASN A 80 -22.92 -8.54 11.57
CA ASN A 80 -23.11 -9.87 12.11
C ASN A 80 -21.80 -10.37 12.67
N LYS A 81 -21.79 -10.72 13.97
CA LYS A 81 -20.61 -11.20 14.69
C LYS A 81 -20.76 -12.69 15.03
N ASN A 82 -19.69 -13.46 14.83
CA ASN A 82 -19.62 -14.86 15.18
C ASN A 82 -18.85 -15.03 16.50
N ASP A 83 -19.57 -15.25 17.60
CA ASP A 83 -18.97 -15.46 18.92
C ASP A 83 -18.61 -16.92 19.21
N THR A 84 -19.02 -17.86 18.32
CA THR A 84 -18.76 -19.31 18.51
C THR A 84 -17.43 -19.75 17.93
N ASP A 85 -16.90 -19.07 16.92
CA ASP A 85 -15.61 -19.36 16.31
C ASP A 85 -14.51 -18.51 16.91
N SER A 86 -13.28 -19.00 16.95
CA SER A 86 -12.10 -18.29 17.44
C SER A 86 -10.99 -18.16 16.38
N ILE A 87 -11.16 -18.81 15.22
CA ILE A 87 -10.11 -18.88 14.21
C ILE A 87 -10.25 -17.68 13.26
N LEU A 88 -9.12 -17.04 12.97
CA LEU A 88 -8.99 -15.91 12.04
C LEU A 88 -8.11 -16.31 10.87
N PRO A 89 -8.36 -15.80 9.65
CA PRO A 89 -7.50 -16.02 8.50
C PRO A 89 -6.08 -15.49 8.74
N LYS A 90 -5.08 -16.25 8.32
CA LYS A 90 -3.66 -15.92 8.44
C LYS A 90 -3.00 -15.92 7.06
N LYS A 91 -1.79 -15.39 7.00
CA LYS A 91 -0.98 -15.40 5.78
C LYS A 91 -0.85 -16.81 5.20
N GLY A 92 -1.23 -16.95 3.94
CA GLY A 92 -1.23 -18.21 3.19
C GLY A 92 -2.58 -18.89 3.13
N ASP A 93 -3.53 -18.57 4.03
CA ASP A 93 -4.89 -19.09 3.96
C ASP A 93 -5.64 -18.57 2.74
N VAL A 94 -6.68 -19.26 2.31
CA VAL A 94 -7.53 -18.86 1.19
C VAL A 94 -8.87 -18.41 1.74
N ALA A 95 -9.16 -17.12 1.69
CA ALA A 95 -10.42 -16.52 2.11
C ALA A 95 -11.43 -16.46 0.95
N PHE A 96 -12.71 -16.75 1.24
CA PHE A 96 -13.85 -16.65 0.33
C PHE A 96 -14.81 -15.61 0.89
N PHE A 97 -15.04 -14.52 0.17
CA PHE A 97 -15.83 -13.41 0.68
C PHE A 97 -16.62 -12.72 -0.42
N ASP A 98 -17.69 -12.06 0.00
CA ASP A 98 -18.43 -11.11 -0.82
C ASP A 98 -18.23 -9.72 -0.25
N TYR A 99 -18.32 -8.69 -1.10
CA TYR A 99 -18.29 -7.33 -0.62
C TYR A 99 -19.02 -6.37 -1.57
N GLU A 100 -19.39 -5.22 -1.05
CA GLU A 100 -19.88 -4.07 -1.81
C GLU A 100 -19.06 -2.82 -1.44
N ILE A 101 -18.99 -1.87 -2.34
CA ILE A 101 -18.30 -0.60 -2.17
C ILE A 101 -19.27 0.55 -2.34
N LYS A 102 -19.28 1.46 -1.35
CA LYS A 102 -20.04 2.71 -1.37
C LYS A 102 -19.11 3.89 -1.13
N ASN A 103 -19.51 5.07 -1.59
CA ASN A 103 -18.88 6.30 -1.12
C ASN A 103 -19.39 6.67 0.28
N LEU A 104 -18.80 7.70 0.90
CA LEU A 104 -19.19 8.14 2.26
C LEU A 104 -20.64 8.66 2.34
N LYS A 105 -21.26 9.02 1.21
CA LYS A 105 -22.69 9.43 1.13
C LYS A 105 -23.63 8.24 1.05
N GLY A 106 -23.11 7.01 1.08
CA GLY A 106 -23.90 5.78 1.00
C GLY A 106 -24.32 5.36 -0.41
N LYS A 107 -23.89 6.07 -1.46
CA LYS A 107 -24.15 5.69 -2.85
C LYS A 107 -23.29 4.47 -3.21
N ILE A 108 -23.92 3.42 -3.71
CA ILE A 108 -23.24 2.22 -4.20
C ILE A 108 -22.40 2.59 -5.44
N ILE A 109 -21.11 2.29 -5.38
CA ILE A 109 -20.16 2.39 -6.50
C ILE A 109 -20.08 1.02 -7.19
N TYR A 110 -19.89 -0.04 -6.41
CA TYR A 110 -19.90 -1.43 -6.88
C TYR A 110 -20.78 -2.27 -5.97
N SER A 111 -21.78 -2.92 -6.54
CA SER A 111 -22.65 -3.83 -5.79
C SER A 111 -21.99 -5.21 -5.61
N LYS A 112 -22.48 -5.96 -4.63
CA LYS A 112 -22.04 -7.33 -4.36
C LYS A 112 -22.24 -8.25 -5.58
N GLU A 113 -23.36 -8.10 -6.29
CA GLU A 113 -23.72 -8.89 -7.47
C GLU A 113 -22.75 -8.63 -8.63
N GLU A 114 -22.32 -7.38 -8.77
CA GLU A 114 -21.37 -6.93 -9.79
C GLU A 114 -19.95 -7.43 -9.50
N LEU A 115 -19.50 -7.31 -8.26
CA LEU A 115 -18.18 -7.77 -7.83
C LEU A 115 -18.06 -9.29 -7.77
N LYS A 116 -19.18 -10.00 -7.63
CA LYS A 116 -19.25 -11.47 -7.49
C LYS A 116 -18.43 -11.99 -6.29
N PRO A 117 -18.61 -13.25 -5.87
CA PRO A 117 -17.81 -13.84 -4.81
C PRO A 117 -16.33 -13.84 -5.14
N GLN A 118 -15.52 -13.41 -4.21
CA GLN A 118 -14.06 -13.26 -4.34
C GLN A 118 -13.32 -14.36 -3.60
N THR A 119 -12.17 -14.71 -4.17
CA THR A 119 -11.20 -15.60 -3.53
C THR A 119 -9.89 -14.83 -3.34
N TYR A 120 -9.37 -14.84 -2.13
CA TYR A 120 -8.16 -14.10 -1.76
C TYR A 120 -7.15 -15.00 -1.05
N LEU A 121 -5.96 -15.14 -1.61
CA LEU A 121 -4.84 -15.78 -0.95
C LEU A 121 -4.19 -14.76 -0.01
N VAL A 122 -4.44 -14.92 1.28
CA VAL A 122 -4.13 -13.93 2.34
C VAL A 122 -2.65 -13.56 2.36
N ASP A 123 -2.37 -12.27 2.24
CA ASP A 123 -1.02 -11.67 2.18
C ASP A 123 -0.09 -12.23 1.08
N LYS A 124 -0.65 -12.89 0.06
CA LYS A 124 0.06 -13.41 -1.11
C LYS A 124 -0.40 -12.77 -2.42
N GLN A 125 -1.60 -12.21 -2.44
CA GLN A 125 -2.16 -11.47 -3.56
C GLN A 125 -2.26 -9.98 -3.22
N ASN A 126 -2.27 -9.14 -4.25
CA ASN A 126 -2.46 -7.71 -4.08
C ASN A 126 -3.94 -7.37 -4.24
N ILE A 127 -4.56 -6.87 -3.18
CA ILE A 127 -5.90 -6.29 -3.15
C ILE A 127 -5.85 -4.99 -2.36
N MET A 128 -6.94 -4.24 -2.31
CA MET A 128 -7.08 -3.02 -1.51
C MET A 128 -6.55 -3.22 -0.08
N MET A 129 -5.72 -2.28 0.40
CA MET A 129 -4.99 -2.43 1.68
C MET A 129 -5.94 -2.63 2.86
N GLY A 130 -7.06 -1.91 2.88
CA GLY A 130 -8.10 -2.05 3.90
C GLY A 130 -8.69 -3.46 3.95
N LEU A 131 -8.99 -4.08 2.80
CA LEU A 131 -9.49 -5.45 2.73
C LEU A 131 -8.43 -6.46 3.18
N ARG A 132 -7.16 -6.27 2.82
CA ARG A 132 -6.05 -7.13 3.28
C ARG A 132 -5.94 -7.20 4.79
N ASP A 133 -6.20 -6.08 5.45
CA ASP A 133 -6.17 -6.02 6.92
C ASP A 133 -7.51 -6.46 7.52
N GLY A 134 -8.62 -5.96 7.00
CA GLY A 134 -9.96 -6.20 7.50
C GLY A 134 -10.35 -7.68 7.50
N ILE A 135 -10.07 -8.42 6.42
CA ILE A 135 -10.37 -9.85 6.33
C ILE A 135 -9.68 -10.66 7.44
N LYS A 136 -8.49 -10.26 7.87
CA LYS A 136 -7.76 -10.92 8.98
C LYS A 136 -8.36 -10.66 10.37
N LEU A 137 -9.29 -9.74 10.48
CA LEU A 137 -10.04 -9.46 11.71
C LEU A 137 -11.36 -10.24 11.78
N MET A 138 -11.77 -10.84 10.67
CA MET A 138 -13.07 -11.47 10.52
C MET A 138 -12.99 -12.98 10.74
N LYS A 139 -14.01 -13.51 11.41
CA LYS A 139 -14.27 -14.93 11.51
C LYS A 139 -15.22 -15.39 10.40
N LYS A 140 -15.31 -16.68 10.19
CA LYS A 140 -16.25 -17.27 9.25
C LYS A 140 -17.69 -16.83 9.53
N ASN A 141 -18.42 -16.49 8.48
CA ASN A 141 -19.81 -16.00 8.49
C ASN A 141 -20.01 -14.65 9.19
N GLU A 142 -18.95 -13.89 9.47
CA GLU A 142 -19.10 -12.52 9.95
C GLU A 142 -19.37 -11.56 8.78
N LYS A 143 -20.18 -10.54 9.07
CA LYS A 143 -20.41 -9.39 8.18
C LYS A 143 -19.96 -8.12 8.87
N VAL A 144 -19.04 -7.43 8.24
CA VAL A 144 -18.38 -6.24 8.80
C VAL A 144 -18.42 -5.10 7.80
N THR A 145 -18.80 -3.91 8.26
CA THR A 145 -18.70 -2.70 7.47
C THR A 145 -17.50 -1.89 7.94
N PHE A 146 -16.62 -1.60 6.99
CA PHE A 146 -15.41 -0.82 7.15
C PHE A 146 -15.57 0.58 6.57
N LEU A 147 -15.03 1.58 7.25
CA LEU A 147 -14.87 2.95 6.76
C LEU A 147 -13.38 3.17 6.52
N PHE A 148 -13.00 3.17 5.27
CA PHE A 148 -11.61 3.30 4.87
C PHE A 148 -11.32 4.72 4.37
N PRO A 149 -10.35 5.44 4.97
CA PRO A 149 -9.73 6.58 4.31
C PRO A 149 -9.11 6.14 2.97
N SER A 150 -8.93 7.07 2.06
CA SER A 150 -8.47 6.78 0.70
C SER A 150 -7.14 6.01 0.66
N ASN A 151 -6.22 6.31 1.58
CA ASN A 151 -4.93 5.62 1.70
C ASN A 151 -5.04 4.13 2.08
N MET A 152 -6.16 3.71 2.69
CA MET A 152 -6.48 2.30 2.96
C MET A 152 -7.34 1.68 1.85
N ALA A 153 -7.87 2.49 0.94
CA ALA A 153 -8.67 2.12 -0.22
C ALA A 153 -7.80 2.08 -1.51
N PHE A 154 -8.16 2.87 -2.52
CA PHE A 154 -7.45 2.93 -3.81
C PHE A 154 -6.43 4.09 -3.89
N GLY A 155 -6.37 4.94 -2.86
CA GLY A 155 -5.38 5.99 -2.72
C GLY A 155 -5.43 7.07 -3.80
N TYR A 156 -4.24 7.55 -4.16
CA TYR A 156 -4.07 8.67 -5.09
C TYR A 156 -4.54 8.35 -6.53
N HIS A 157 -4.56 7.09 -6.94
CA HIS A 157 -4.88 6.74 -8.32
C HIS A 157 -6.35 6.39 -8.56
N GLY A 158 -7.13 6.15 -7.50
CA GLY A 158 -8.45 5.54 -7.68
C GLY A 158 -8.37 4.13 -8.29
N ASP A 159 -9.44 3.67 -8.94
CA ASP A 159 -9.47 2.38 -9.65
C ASP A 159 -9.43 2.52 -11.18
N ASN A 160 -9.30 3.75 -11.69
CA ASN A 160 -9.37 4.13 -13.10
C ASN A 160 -10.74 3.84 -13.79
N ASP A 161 -11.80 3.66 -13.01
CA ASP A 161 -13.17 3.44 -13.52
C ASP A 161 -14.16 4.33 -12.74
N ARG A 162 -14.64 3.90 -11.59
CA ARG A 162 -15.71 4.58 -10.83
C ARG A 162 -15.26 5.17 -9.50
N ILE A 163 -14.13 4.76 -8.98
CA ILE A 163 -13.56 5.30 -7.73
C ILE A 163 -12.53 6.36 -8.08
N SER A 164 -12.79 7.58 -7.63
CA SER A 164 -11.93 8.74 -7.88
C SER A 164 -10.63 8.69 -7.08
N GLU A 165 -9.70 9.56 -7.46
CA GLU A 165 -8.48 9.80 -6.68
C GLU A 165 -8.83 10.29 -5.27
N ASN A 166 -8.13 9.77 -4.27
CA ASN A 166 -8.31 10.15 -2.86
C ASN A 166 -9.78 10.04 -2.38
N GLU A 167 -10.51 9.04 -2.84
CA GLU A 167 -11.90 8.80 -2.43
C GLU A 167 -11.94 7.84 -1.23
N PRO A 168 -12.41 8.29 -0.04
CA PRO A 168 -12.66 7.42 1.09
C PRO A 168 -13.92 6.57 0.85
N LEU A 169 -13.92 5.33 1.32
CA LEU A 169 -14.91 4.34 0.98
C LEU A 169 -15.55 3.67 2.20
N ILE A 170 -16.80 3.26 2.03
CA ILE A 170 -17.49 2.33 2.91
C ILE A 170 -17.50 0.97 2.20
N CYS A 171 -16.91 -0.04 2.82
CA CYS A 171 -16.88 -1.41 2.30
C CYS A 171 -17.58 -2.35 3.26
N THR A 172 -18.66 -2.98 2.81
CA THR A 172 -19.35 -4.03 3.57
C THR A 172 -18.90 -5.38 3.07
N VAL A 173 -18.26 -6.16 3.94
CA VAL A 173 -17.62 -7.44 3.61
C VAL A 173 -18.32 -8.57 4.39
N THR A 174 -18.60 -9.68 3.72
CA THR A 174 -19.06 -10.94 4.34
C THR A 174 -17.99 -11.99 4.10
N LEU A 175 -17.34 -12.47 5.16
CA LEU A 175 -16.40 -13.59 5.07
C LEU A 175 -17.19 -14.89 5.11
N ASN A 176 -17.40 -15.52 3.96
CA ASN A 176 -18.20 -16.74 3.85
C ASN A 176 -17.47 -17.95 4.42
N ASP A 177 -16.19 -18.11 4.09
CA ASP A 177 -15.35 -19.22 4.54
C ASP A 177 -13.87 -18.89 4.37
N PHE A 178 -13.00 -19.70 4.94
CA PHE A 178 -11.58 -19.72 4.58
C PHE A 178 -10.98 -21.12 4.78
N LYS A 179 -9.98 -21.42 3.96
CA LYS A 179 -9.19 -22.66 4.03
C LYS A 179 -7.81 -22.36 4.57
N LEU A 180 -7.39 -23.13 5.56
CA LEU A 180 -6.07 -22.99 6.17
C LEU A 180 -4.97 -23.45 5.19
N ASP A 181 -3.84 -22.74 5.21
CA ASP A 181 -2.63 -23.17 4.51
C ASP A 181 -2.02 -24.38 5.21
N THR A 182 -2.19 -25.55 4.59
CA THR A 182 -1.63 -26.81 5.07
C THR A 182 -0.21 -27.07 4.54
N THR A 183 0.39 -26.14 3.81
CA THR A 183 1.74 -26.30 3.24
C THR A 183 2.75 -26.42 4.39
N PRO A 184 3.61 -27.46 4.43
CA PRO A 184 4.62 -27.59 5.46
C PRO A 184 5.58 -26.40 5.41
N LYS A 185 5.62 -25.60 6.47
CA LYS A 185 6.58 -24.51 6.57
C LYS A 185 7.98 -25.12 6.61
N LYS A 186 8.82 -24.88 5.59
CA LYS A 186 10.24 -25.17 5.64
C LYS A 186 10.79 -24.47 6.90
N GLN A 187 11.16 -25.26 7.90
CA GLN A 187 11.94 -24.76 9.03
C GLN A 187 13.26 -24.28 8.45
N ASN A 188 13.52 -22.97 8.52
CA ASN A 188 14.86 -22.44 8.32
C ASN A 188 15.72 -23.00 9.45
N SER A 189 16.42 -24.09 9.17
CA SER A 189 17.48 -24.59 10.04
C SER A 189 18.55 -23.51 10.06
N THR A 190 18.67 -22.82 11.18
CA THR A 190 19.82 -21.96 11.49
C THR A 190 21.08 -22.73 11.28
N PRO A 191 22.08 -22.26 10.51
CA PRO A 191 23.34 -22.94 10.36
C PRO A 191 23.99 -23.08 11.75
N LYS A 192 24.24 -24.33 12.15
CA LYS A 192 24.97 -24.64 13.36
C LYS A 192 26.40 -24.08 13.20
N GLN A 193 26.74 -23.06 14.00
CA GLN A 193 28.13 -22.57 14.07
C GLN A 193 29.01 -23.73 14.50
N ILE A 194 29.92 -24.10 13.63
CA ILE A 194 31.02 -25.05 13.96
C ILE A 194 32.04 -24.21 14.75
N THR A 195 32.05 -24.35 16.06
CA THR A 195 33.17 -23.92 16.89
C THR A 195 34.33 -24.87 16.63
N THR A 196 35.34 -24.41 15.93
CA THR A 196 36.68 -25.05 15.90
C THR A 196 37.44 -24.54 17.12
N ASP A 197 37.48 -25.38 18.14
CA ASP A 197 38.48 -25.23 19.20
C ASP A 197 39.85 -25.52 18.63
N LYS A 198 40.78 -24.58 18.85
CA LYS A 198 42.21 -24.79 18.79
C LYS A 198 42.90 -23.92 19.81
#